data_53c68b0cb17477aaaf10ef45c03d2ce5
#
_entry.id   53c68b0cb17477aaaf10ef45c03d2ce5
#
_cell.length_a   1.000
_cell.length_b   1.000
_cell.length_c   1.000
_cell.angle_alpha   90.00
_cell.angle_beta   90.00
_cell.angle_gamma   90.00
#
_symmetry.space_group_name_H-M   'P 1'
#
loop_
_entity.id
_entity.type
_entity.pdbx_description
1 polymer ?
#
loop_
_entity_poly.entity_id
_entity_poly.type
_entity_poly.pdbx_seq_one_letter_code
_entity_poly.pdbx_strand_id
1 'polypeptide(L)'
;MSPTAEDLQTVGRLSPEVMSRYLVSGGWAPAQRLERATLWTRHEEDGDFQILLPHDLTVRDYASRVYDLLATVSAVEARPIPLILYDLQTSDADTVDFRLLPSGPSGTIPLVNAAEALAGVRELVVASTYATMNDQPMLVQGRRPERAHDFAREVRLGTPRAGSWVIAAHIPVPEHVAGGEVPVARQVSLQMHRAVRACYAASGEALQEFDLGLFLRRTGEGVSANVCEALTRLGRDGVPYDVRFGWAQQLSTTVGSRSFRFTARRIEVLKTAAEELKIAVPDGRIVVEGQVSRLRRDPGEGGGQATVKGPIETVYGASERPVRVLLPADLYGMAVDAHGRQRPVRIIGTAVRGRIEGVQRFEII
;
A
#
# COMPACT_ATOMS: atom_id res chain seq x y z
N MET A 1 14.98 -7.19 32.00
CA MET A 1 13.80 -6.52 32.62
C MET A 1 12.88 -7.64 33.06
N SER A 2 12.45 -7.68 34.34
CA SER A 2 11.55 -8.74 34.82
C SER A 2 10.15 -8.54 34.26
N PRO A 3 9.43 -9.64 33.92
CA PRO A 3 8.06 -9.55 33.41
C PRO A 3 7.09 -8.96 34.43
N THR A 4 6.13 -8.18 33.96
CA THR A 4 5.01 -7.74 34.80
C THR A 4 3.96 -8.86 34.91
N ALA A 5 3.04 -8.74 35.87
CA ALA A 5 1.94 -9.71 35.99
C ALA A 5 1.04 -9.74 34.73
N GLU A 6 0.86 -8.59 34.06
CA GLU A 6 0.10 -8.45 32.85
C GLU A 6 0.81 -9.14 31.67
N ASP A 7 2.13 -9.01 31.57
CA ASP A 7 2.93 -9.72 30.56
C ASP A 7 2.78 -11.23 30.72
N LEU A 8 2.90 -11.75 31.93
CA LEU A 8 2.75 -13.18 32.21
C LEU A 8 1.32 -13.69 31.92
N GLN A 9 0.30 -12.89 32.21
CA GLN A 9 -1.09 -13.25 31.88
C GLN A 9 -1.29 -13.32 30.37
N THR A 10 -0.73 -12.39 29.62
CA THR A 10 -0.82 -12.35 28.16
C THR A 10 -0.08 -13.53 27.52
N VAL A 11 1.16 -13.76 27.94
CA VAL A 11 2.01 -14.84 27.45
C VAL A 11 1.43 -16.22 27.78
N GLY A 12 0.83 -16.38 28.96
CA GLY A 12 0.22 -17.63 29.43
C GLY A 12 -1.00 -18.09 28.59
N ARG A 13 -1.52 -17.24 27.70
CA ARG A 13 -2.63 -17.57 26.78
C ARG A 13 -2.17 -17.98 25.38
N LEU A 14 -0.89 -17.80 25.07
CA LEU A 14 -0.35 -18.15 23.75
C LEU A 14 -0.21 -19.68 23.63
N SER A 15 -0.84 -20.27 22.63
CA SER A 15 -0.71 -21.71 22.43
C SER A 15 0.66 -22.11 21.87
N PRO A 16 1.15 -23.31 22.20
CA PRO A 16 2.41 -23.83 21.64
C PRO A 16 2.41 -23.88 20.10
N GLU A 17 1.24 -24.11 19.47
CA GLU A 17 1.09 -24.16 18.01
C GLU A 17 1.33 -22.77 17.39
N VAL A 18 0.76 -21.71 17.98
CA VAL A 18 0.99 -20.32 17.53
C VAL A 18 2.46 -19.98 17.67
N MET A 19 3.07 -20.33 18.80
CA MET A 19 4.50 -20.10 19.03
C MET A 19 5.37 -20.88 18.05
N SER A 20 5.07 -22.14 17.77
CA SER A 20 5.81 -22.97 16.82
C SER A 20 5.75 -22.36 15.42
N ARG A 21 4.58 -21.93 14.95
CA ARG A 21 4.44 -21.27 13.64
C ARG A 21 5.26 -19.97 13.57
N TYR A 22 5.23 -19.17 14.62
CA TYR A 22 6.03 -17.95 14.70
C TYR A 22 7.54 -18.25 14.60
N LEU A 23 8.01 -19.25 15.34
CA LEU A 23 9.40 -19.66 15.32
C LEU A 23 9.85 -20.12 13.93
N VAL A 24 9.04 -20.96 13.27
CA VAL A 24 9.32 -21.40 11.88
C VAL A 24 9.40 -20.21 10.94
N SER A 25 8.45 -19.27 11.00
CA SER A 25 8.47 -18.07 10.15
C SER A 25 9.65 -17.15 10.43
N GLY A 26 10.16 -17.16 11.66
CA GLY A 26 11.35 -16.44 12.11
C GLY A 26 12.69 -17.16 11.82
N GLY A 27 12.68 -18.28 11.08
CA GLY A 27 13.90 -19.01 10.72
C GLY A 27 14.45 -19.91 11.81
N TRP A 28 13.66 -20.19 12.87
CA TRP A 28 14.00 -21.19 13.87
C TRP A 28 13.64 -22.60 13.39
N ALA A 29 14.46 -23.58 13.72
CA ALA A 29 14.24 -24.97 13.40
C ALA A 29 14.11 -25.82 14.67
N PRO A 30 13.17 -26.80 14.72
CA PRO A 30 13.10 -27.73 15.83
C PRO A 30 14.33 -28.66 15.78
N ALA A 31 15.15 -28.64 16.84
CA ALA A 31 16.37 -29.43 16.93
C ALA A 31 16.17 -30.75 17.68
N GLN A 32 15.43 -30.71 18.80
CA GLN A 32 15.20 -31.91 19.61
C GLN A 32 13.83 -31.85 20.29
N ARG A 33 13.08 -32.94 20.21
CA ARG A 33 11.86 -33.11 20.99
C ARG A 33 12.17 -33.78 22.31
N LEU A 34 11.88 -33.09 23.41
CA LEU A 34 12.00 -33.59 24.78
C LEU A 34 10.61 -34.04 25.25
N GLU A 35 10.53 -34.64 26.45
CA GLU A 35 9.27 -35.11 27.02
C GLU A 35 8.20 -34.04 27.15
N ARG A 36 8.57 -32.82 27.58
CA ARG A 36 7.63 -31.71 27.88
C ARG A 36 7.88 -30.43 27.11
N ALA A 37 8.90 -30.41 26.25
CA ALA A 37 9.24 -29.23 25.46
C ALA A 37 9.93 -29.64 24.15
N THR A 38 9.97 -28.74 23.19
CA THR A 38 10.83 -28.85 22.00
C THR A 38 11.96 -27.84 22.12
N LEU A 39 13.19 -28.29 21.90
CA LEU A 39 14.36 -27.42 21.71
C LEU A 39 14.34 -26.90 20.28
N TRP A 40 14.41 -25.59 20.15
CA TRP A 40 14.50 -24.89 18.86
C TRP A 40 15.85 -24.22 18.76
N THR A 41 16.44 -24.19 17.56
CA THR A 41 17.71 -23.56 17.28
C THR A 41 17.59 -22.59 16.12
N ARG A 42 18.38 -21.53 16.17
CA ARG A 42 18.58 -20.62 15.06
C ARG A 42 20.04 -20.29 14.94
N HIS A 43 20.57 -20.41 13.72
CA HIS A 43 21.96 -20.08 13.38
C HIS A 43 22.02 -18.64 12.88
N GLU A 44 22.86 -17.83 13.47
CA GLU A 44 23.20 -16.48 13.04
C GLU A 44 24.70 -16.35 12.86
N GLU A 45 25.17 -15.30 12.18
CA GLU A 45 26.59 -15.06 11.98
C GLU A 45 27.39 -14.96 13.30
N ASP A 46 26.74 -14.45 14.35
CA ASP A 46 27.33 -14.23 15.69
C ASP A 46 27.21 -15.47 16.60
N GLY A 47 26.61 -16.58 16.16
CA GLY A 47 26.46 -17.82 16.92
C GLY A 47 25.08 -18.47 16.90
N ASP A 48 24.97 -19.57 17.63
CA ASP A 48 23.75 -20.36 17.70
C ASP A 48 22.90 -19.96 18.89
N PHE A 49 21.63 -19.68 18.63
CA PHE A 49 20.66 -19.43 19.68
C PHE A 49 19.78 -20.67 19.91
N GLN A 50 19.45 -20.92 21.16
CA GLN A 50 18.61 -22.05 21.58
C GLN A 50 17.51 -21.57 22.50
N ILE A 51 16.30 -22.09 22.30
CA ILE A 51 15.13 -21.83 23.12
C ILE A 51 14.32 -23.10 23.32
N LEU A 52 13.63 -23.16 24.47
CA LEU A 52 12.75 -24.28 24.79
C LEU A 52 11.29 -23.83 24.73
N LEU A 53 10.50 -24.47 23.88
CA LEU A 53 9.05 -24.27 23.82
C LEU A 53 8.32 -25.42 24.49
N PRO A 54 7.59 -25.18 25.62
CA PRO A 54 6.79 -26.23 26.26
C PRO A 54 5.65 -26.71 25.35
N HIS A 55 5.30 -27.98 25.46
CA HIS A 55 4.24 -28.59 24.62
C HIS A 55 2.82 -28.26 25.11
N ASP A 56 2.65 -27.85 26.36
CA ASP A 56 1.36 -27.77 27.01
C ASP A 56 1.24 -26.52 27.91
N LEU A 57 0.11 -25.85 27.82
CA LEU A 57 -0.28 -24.69 28.64
C LEU A 57 -0.42 -25.05 30.13
N THR A 58 -0.62 -26.33 30.48
CA THR A 58 -0.81 -26.79 31.85
C THR A 58 0.49 -26.88 32.66
N VAL A 59 1.63 -26.71 32.02
CA VAL A 59 2.92 -26.61 32.72
C VAL A 59 2.91 -25.44 33.67
N ARG A 60 3.14 -25.69 34.97
CA ARG A 60 2.99 -24.71 36.06
C ARG A 60 3.72 -23.39 35.84
N ASP A 61 4.88 -23.43 35.16
CA ASP A 61 5.73 -22.28 34.87
C ASP A 61 5.72 -21.90 33.37
N TYR A 62 4.65 -22.32 32.63
CA TYR A 62 4.53 -22.07 31.20
C TYR A 62 4.75 -20.61 30.82
N ALA A 63 4.03 -19.70 31.47
CA ALA A 63 4.11 -18.27 31.16
C ALA A 63 5.53 -17.72 31.33
N SER A 64 6.24 -18.11 32.39
CA SER A 64 7.63 -17.68 32.64
C SER A 64 8.57 -18.22 31.56
N ARG A 65 8.45 -19.50 31.19
CA ARG A 65 9.27 -20.11 30.15
C ARG A 65 9.06 -19.49 28.79
N VAL A 66 7.80 -19.21 28.44
CA VAL A 66 7.47 -18.54 27.18
C VAL A 66 7.96 -17.10 27.19
N TYR A 67 7.92 -16.42 28.33
CA TYR A 67 8.50 -15.09 28.44
C TYR A 67 10.01 -15.09 28.21
N ASP A 68 10.75 -16.03 28.82
CA ASP A 68 12.19 -16.20 28.63
C ASP A 68 12.53 -16.53 27.16
N LEU A 69 11.70 -17.38 26.52
CA LEU A 69 11.80 -17.65 25.09
C LEU A 69 11.64 -16.36 24.27
N LEU A 70 10.59 -15.56 24.57
CA LEU A 70 10.36 -14.29 23.88
C LEU A 70 11.49 -13.28 24.10
N ALA A 71 12.14 -13.28 25.27
CA ALA A 71 13.29 -12.44 25.54
C ALA A 71 14.48 -12.80 24.60
N THR A 72 14.70 -14.10 24.38
CA THR A 72 15.72 -14.56 23.42
C THR A 72 15.35 -14.20 21.98
N VAL A 73 14.10 -14.43 21.58
CA VAL A 73 13.60 -14.05 20.25
C VAL A 73 13.72 -12.54 20.04
N SER A 74 13.39 -11.73 21.05
CA SER A 74 13.51 -10.27 21.04
C SER A 74 14.96 -9.82 20.78
N ALA A 75 15.93 -10.48 21.40
CA ALA A 75 17.34 -10.19 21.21
C ALA A 75 17.81 -10.54 19.79
N VAL A 76 17.45 -11.72 19.29
CA VAL A 76 17.81 -12.22 17.96
C VAL A 76 17.18 -11.39 16.85
N GLU A 77 15.90 -11.02 16.99
CA GLU A 77 15.20 -10.22 15.98
C GLU A 77 15.45 -8.71 16.12
N ALA A 78 16.17 -8.27 17.15
CA ALA A 78 16.35 -6.87 17.52
C ALA A 78 15.01 -6.10 17.61
N ARG A 79 13.98 -6.73 18.18
CA ARG A 79 12.61 -6.24 18.26
C ARG A 79 12.08 -6.30 19.69
N PRO A 80 11.34 -5.26 20.18
CA PRO A 80 10.74 -5.27 21.51
C PRO A 80 9.72 -6.40 21.69
N ILE A 81 9.70 -7.06 22.85
CA ILE A 81 8.73 -8.13 23.19
C ILE A 81 7.27 -7.73 22.91
N PRO A 82 6.79 -6.51 23.23
CA PRO A 82 5.40 -6.13 22.92
C PRO A 82 5.04 -6.21 21.43
N LEU A 83 5.99 -5.99 20.54
CA LEU A 83 5.73 -6.13 19.10
C LEU A 83 5.67 -7.60 18.67
N ILE A 84 6.46 -8.47 19.29
CA ILE A 84 6.42 -9.92 19.05
C ILE A 84 5.10 -10.50 19.58
N LEU A 85 4.69 -10.09 20.78
CA LEU A 85 3.39 -10.47 21.36
C LEU A 85 2.22 -10.06 20.48
N TYR A 86 2.27 -8.87 19.93
CA TYR A 86 1.25 -8.41 19.00
C TYR A 86 1.16 -9.28 17.75
N ASP A 87 2.30 -9.62 17.13
CA ASP A 87 2.35 -10.49 15.96
C ASP A 87 1.80 -11.91 16.28
N LEU A 88 2.07 -12.41 17.49
CA LEU A 88 1.54 -13.69 17.99
C LEU A 88 0.02 -13.66 18.22
N GLN A 89 -0.50 -12.55 18.74
CA GLN A 89 -1.95 -12.37 18.99
C GLN A 89 -2.75 -12.14 17.70
N THR A 90 -2.09 -11.69 16.64
CA THR A 90 -2.71 -11.44 15.32
C THR A 90 -2.27 -12.46 14.27
N SER A 91 -1.88 -13.65 14.72
CA SER A 91 -1.29 -14.71 13.89
C SER A 91 -2.22 -15.27 12.80
N ASP A 92 -3.53 -15.04 12.91
CA ASP A 92 -4.58 -15.44 11.97
C ASP A 92 -4.96 -14.34 10.95
N ALA A 93 -4.29 -13.19 11.02
CA ALA A 93 -4.56 -12.06 10.14
C ALA A 93 -3.28 -11.49 9.53
N ASP A 94 -3.37 -11.02 8.30
CA ASP A 94 -2.37 -10.09 7.78
C ASP A 94 -2.59 -8.74 8.45
N THR A 95 -1.51 -8.09 8.87
CA THR A 95 -1.59 -6.81 9.57
C THR A 95 -0.93 -5.71 8.76
N VAL A 96 -1.52 -4.53 8.78
CA VAL A 96 -0.90 -3.32 8.22
C VAL A 96 -0.95 -2.22 9.28
N ASP A 97 0.22 -1.89 9.81
CA ASP A 97 0.39 -0.85 10.82
C ASP A 97 0.72 0.48 10.13
N PHE A 98 -0.09 1.48 10.35
CA PHE A 98 0.15 2.87 9.93
C PHE A 98 0.50 3.69 11.17
N ARG A 99 1.79 3.94 11.36
CA ARG A 99 2.30 4.71 12.49
C ARG A 99 2.47 6.16 12.11
N LEU A 100 1.57 7.03 12.53
CA LEU A 100 1.64 8.46 12.29
C LEU A 100 2.52 9.15 13.35
N LEU A 101 3.27 10.15 12.90
CA LEU A 101 4.26 10.89 13.70
C LEU A 101 3.91 12.39 13.74
N PRO A 102 2.74 12.76 14.30
CA PRO A 102 2.36 14.16 14.43
C PRO A 102 3.27 14.88 15.42
N SER A 103 3.41 16.18 15.24
CA SER A 103 3.99 17.05 16.28
C SER A 103 2.99 17.18 17.43
N GLY A 104 3.41 16.92 18.66
CA GLY A 104 2.55 17.01 19.85
C GLY A 104 2.83 15.92 20.88
N PRO A 105 2.02 15.84 21.95
CA PRO A 105 2.17 14.82 22.97
C PRO A 105 2.02 13.41 22.41
N SER A 106 2.87 12.47 22.88
CA SER A 106 2.81 11.06 22.48
C SER A 106 1.42 10.47 22.68
N GLY A 107 0.95 9.67 21.71
CA GLY A 107 -0.37 9.04 21.75
C GLY A 107 -1.53 9.95 21.33
N THR A 108 -1.25 11.19 20.93
CA THR A 108 -2.28 12.14 20.46
C THR A 108 -2.09 12.49 18.97
N ILE A 109 -3.19 12.84 18.31
CA ILE A 109 -3.22 13.33 16.94
C ILE A 109 -4.39 14.32 16.80
N PRO A 110 -4.26 15.39 16.01
CA PRO A 110 -5.40 16.25 15.69
C PRO A 110 -6.55 15.46 15.08
N LEU A 111 -7.79 15.73 15.50
CA LEU A 111 -8.99 15.00 15.06
C LEU A 111 -9.12 14.93 13.54
N VAL A 112 -8.84 16.03 12.85
CA VAL A 112 -8.93 16.10 11.38
C VAL A 112 -7.92 15.15 10.73
N ASN A 113 -6.67 15.11 11.23
CA ASN A 113 -5.65 14.21 10.70
C ASN A 113 -6.00 12.73 10.99
N ALA A 114 -6.58 12.44 12.17
CA ALA A 114 -7.05 11.09 12.48
C ALA A 114 -8.16 10.63 11.52
N ALA A 115 -9.16 11.48 11.27
CA ALA A 115 -10.27 11.18 10.37
C ALA A 115 -9.79 10.96 8.93
N GLU A 116 -8.88 11.79 8.43
CA GLU A 116 -8.30 11.62 7.10
C GLU A 116 -7.41 10.39 7.00
N ALA A 117 -6.65 10.08 8.04
CA ALA A 117 -5.82 8.87 8.06
C ALA A 117 -6.69 7.61 7.99
N LEU A 118 -7.79 7.53 8.76
CA LEU A 118 -8.75 6.43 8.70
C LEU A 118 -9.39 6.33 7.30
N ALA A 119 -9.76 7.46 6.70
CA ALA A 119 -10.25 7.50 5.33
C ALA A 119 -9.18 6.99 4.35
N GLY A 120 -7.92 7.38 4.52
CA GLY A 120 -6.78 6.91 3.73
C GLY A 120 -6.59 5.39 3.82
N VAL A 121 -6.65 4.83 5.04
CA VAL A 121 -6.59 3.36 5.24
C VAL A 121 -7.72 2.67 4.47
N ARG A 122 -8.96 3.13 4.63
CA ARG A 122 -10.12 2.56 3.93
C ARG A 122 -9.93 2.62 2.40
N GLU A 123 -9.54 3.76 1.87
CA GLU A 123 -9.33 3.94 0.42
C GLU A 123 -8.20 3.06 -0.09
N LEU A 124 -7.11 2.89 0.67
CA LEU A 124 -6.00 2.01 0.30
C LEU A 124 -6.45 0.54 0.24
N VAL A 125 -7.24 0.08 1.22
CA VAL A 125 -7.83 -1.27 1.21
C VAL A 125 -8.73 -1.45 -0.03
N VAL A 126 -9.66 -0.54 -0.26
CA VAL A 126 -10.60 -0.61 -1.41
C VAL A 126 -9.85 -0.57 -2.74
N ALA A 127 -8.84 0.29 -2.87
CA ALA A 127 -8.03 0.39 -4.09
C ALA A 127 -7.22 -0.88 -4.34
N SER A 128 -6.65 -1.47 -3.30
CA SER A 128 -5.89 -2.71 -3.40
C SER A 128 -6.79 -3.91 -3.71
N THR A 129 -7.98 -3.97 -3.11
CA THR A 129 -8.98 -5.01 -3.41
C THR A 129 -9.42 -4.93 -4.86
N TYR A 130 -9.72 -3.72 -5.35
CA TYR A 130 -10.12 -3.55 -6.74
C TYR A 130 -9.00 -3.91 -7.71
N ALA A 131 -7.76 -3.54 -7.41
CA ALA A 131 -6.60 -3.93 -8.21
C ALA A 131 -6.36 -5.45 -8.23
N THR A 132 -6.67 -6.16 -7.12
CA THR A 132 -6.59 -7.63 -7.05
C THR A 132 -7.65 -8.32 -7.93
N MET A 133 -8.83 -7.69 -8.09
CA MET A 133 -9.94 -8.22 -8.91
C MET A 133 -9.76 -7.93 -10.40
N ASN A 134 -8.76 -7.15 -10.79
CA ASN A 134 -8.53 -6.75 -12.17
C ASN A 134 -7.13 -7.12 -12.61
N ASP A 135 -7.02 -7.83 -13.73
CA ASP A 135 -5.75 -8.29 -14.28
C ASP A 135 -4.94 -7.18 -14.94
N GLN A 136 -5.57 -6.03 -15.21
CA GLN A 136 -4.93 -4.95 -15.94
C GLN A 136 -4.56 -3.76 -15.04
N PRO A 137 -3.36 -3.17 -15.25
CA PRO A 137 -2.95 -1.96 -14.56
C PRO A 137 -3.91 -0.78 -14.84
N MET A 138 -4.28 -0.04 -13.80
CA MET A 138 -5.16 1.12 -13.92
C MET A 138 -4.50 2.38 -13.38
N LEU A 139 -4.40 3.41 -14.21
CA LEU A 139 -3.93 4.73 -13.79
C LEU A 139 -4.90 5.38 -12.79
N VAL A 140 -6.19 5.26 -13.06
CA VAL A 140 -7.27 5.76 -12.23
C VAL A 140 -8.33 4.68 -12.10
N GLN A 141 -8.67 4.32 -10.88
CA GLN A 141 -9.79 3.44 -10.61
C GLN A 141 -11.07 4.28 -10.59
N GLY A 142 -11.96 4.06 -11.54
CA GLY A 142 -13.26 4.71 -11.61
C GLY A 142 -14.23 4.25 -10.52
N ARG A 143 -15.51 4.01 -10.88
CA ARG A 143 -16.49 3.45 -9.94
C ARG A 143 -16.08 2.03 -9.54
N ARG A 144 -15.70 1.87 -8.28
CA ARG A 144 -15.29 0.58 -7.75
C ARG A 144 -16.51 -0.28 -7.42
N PRO A 145 -16.45 -1.60 -7.68
CA PRO A 145 -17.57 -2.50 -7.42
C PRO A 145 -17.85 -2.63 -5.92
N GLU A 146 -19.12 -2.95 -5.58
CA GLU A 146 -19.56 -3.14 -4.19
C GLU A 146 -18.65 -4.14 -3.44
N ARG A 147 -18.23 -5.22 -4.09
CA ARG A 147 -17.33 -6.24 -3.51
C ARG A 147 -16.03 -5.67 -2.95
N ALA A 148 -15.46 -4.61 -3.56
CA ALA A 148 -14.27 -3.97 -3.04
C ALA A 148 -14.55 -3.19 -1.75
N HIS A 149 -15.76 -2.63 -1.63
CA HIS A 149 -16.22 -1.97 -0.41
C HIS A 149 -16.63 -2.98 0.67
N ASP A 150 -17.22 -4.11 0.29
CA ASP A 150 -17.58 -5.20 1.21
C ASP A 150 -16.33 -5.77 1.87
N PHE A 151 -15.27 -6.02 1.11
CA PHE A 151 -13.99 -6.47 1.67
C PHE A 151 -13.47 -5.49 2.74
N ALA A 152 -13.57 -4.19 2.50
CA ALA A 152 -13.13 -3.19 3.49
C ALA A 152 -13.98 -3.22 4.79
N ARG A 153 -15.21 -3.75 4.76
CA ARG A 153 -16.05 -3.96 5.97
C ARG A 153 -15.58 -5.13 6.82
N GLU A 154 -14.86 -6.08 6.24
CA GLU A 154 -14.29 -7.24 6.94
C GLU A 154 -12.99 -6.89 7.66
N VAL A 155 -12.28 -5.86 7.21
CA VAL A 155 -11.03 -5.40 7.85
C VAL A 155 -11.34 -4.81 9.23
N ARG A 156 -10.58 -5.24 10.24
CA ARG A 156 -10.75 -4.80 11.61
C ARG A 156 -9.63 -3.84 12.00
N LEU A 157 -9.96 -2.87 12.83
CA LEU A 157 -8.95 -1.99 13.43
C LEU A 157 -8.60 -2.52 14.82
N GLY A 158 -7.31 -2.68 15.06
CA GLY A 158 -6.78 -3.03 16.38
C GLY A 158 -6.81 -1.86 17.36
N THR A 159 -6.54 -2.16 18.61
CA THR A 159 -6.44 -1.14 19.68
C THR A 159 -5.24 -0.21 19.42
N PRO A 160 -5.39 1.12 19.57
CA PRO A 160 -4.27 2.05 19.47
C PRO A 160 -3.16 1.69 20.47
N ARG A 161 -1.91 1.79 20.04
CA ARG A 161 -0.74 1.46 20.85
C ARG A 161 -0.02 2.72 21.32
N ALA A 162 0.59 2.63 22.53
CA ALA A 162 1.40 3.71 23.10
C ALA A 162 2.68 3.99 22.28
N GLY A 163 3.19 5.23 22.33
CA GLY A 163 4.45 5.66 21.74
C GLY A 163 4.35 6.47 20.45
N SER A 164 3.24 6.43 19.77
CA SER A 164 2.84 7.24 18.59
C SER A 164 1.42 6.84 18.25
N TRP A 165 0.77 7.58 17.36
CA TRP A 165 -0.58 7.22 16.96
C TRP A 165 -0.53 6.14 15.87
N VAL A 166 -0.97 4.91 16.19
CA VAL A 166 -0.92 3.75 15.28
C VAL A 166 -2.32 3.28 14.95
N ILE A 167 -2.63 3.22 13.66
CA ILE A 167 -3.79 2.51 13.12
C ILE A 167 -3.29 1.12 12.72
N ALA A 168 -3.75 0.08 13.39
CA ALA A 168 -3.45 -1.29 13.02
C ALA A 168 -4.65 -1.88 12.29
N ALA A 169 -4.53 -2.12 10.99
CA ALA A 169 -5.54 -2.80 10.18
C ALA A 169 -5.26 -4.30 10.16
N HIS A 170 -6.24 -5.11 10.56
CA HIS A 170 -6.19 -6.56 10.55
C HIS A 170 -7.06 -7.08 9.42
N ILE A 171 -6.47 -7.83 8.53
CA ILE A 171 -7.13 -8.47 7.39
C ILE A 171 -7.21 -9.97 7.71
N PRO A 172 -8.35 -10.49 8.18
CA PRO A 172 -8.50 -11.89 8.55
C PRO A 172 -8.21 -12.81 7.35
N VAL A 173 -7.32 -13.79 7.54
CA VAL A 173 -6.94 -14.73 6.51
C VAL A 173 -7.46 -16.11 6.90
N PRO A 174 -8.31 -16.75 6.10
CA PRO A 174 -8.80 -18.08 6.41
C PRO A 174 -7.68 -19.13 6.37
N GLU A 175 -7.69 -20.08 7.31
CA GLU A 175 -6.68 -21.14 7.41
C GLU A 175 -6.67 -22.07 6.18
N HIS A 176 -7.84 -22.32 5.60
CA HIS A 176 -7.99 -23.22 4.47
C HIS A 176 -8.86 -22.61 3.39
N VAL A 177 -8.40 -22.71 2.16
CA VAL A 177 -9.18 -22.44 0.95
C VAL A 177 -9.26 -23.73 0.14
N ALA A 178 -10.46 -24.07 -0.31
CA ALA A 178 -10.67 -25.24 -1.17
C ALA A 178 -9.76 -25.15 -2.42
N GLY A 179 -9.08 -26.26 -2.75
CA GLY A 179 -8.21 -26.30 -3.92
C GLY A 179 -6.78 -25.79 -3.71
N GLY A 180 -6.39 -25.35 -2.51
CA GLY A 180 -5.03 -24.88 -2.22
C GLY A 180 -4.69 -23.49 -2.81
N GLU A 181 -5.70 -22.75 -3.24
CA GLU A 181 -5.53 -21.39 -3.76
C GLU A 181 -5.14 -20.41 -2.65
N VAL A 182 -4.42 -19.35 -3.02
CA VAL A 182 -4.10 -18.26 -2.11
C VAL A 182 -5.38 -17.49 -1.76
N PRO A 183 -5.75 -17.35 -0.47
CA PRO A 183 -6.95 -16.62 -0.07
C PRO A 183 -6.98 -15.20 -0.64
N VAL A 184 -8.15 -14.70 -1.04
CA VAL A 184 -8.33 -13.34 -1.57
C VAL A 184 -7.78 -12.30 -0.57
N ALA A 185 -7.98 -12.51 0.72
CA ALA A 185 -7.44 -11.64 1.77
C ALA A 185 -5.91 -11.49 1.66
N ARG A 186 -5.19 -12.61 1.53
CA ARG A 186 -3.73 -12.59 1.32
C ARG A 186 -3.34 -11.96 -0.01
N GLN A 187 -4.10 -12.20 -1.08
CA GLN A 187 -3.84 -11.56 -2.39
C GLN A 187 -3.96 -10.04 -2.30
N VAL A 188 -5.00 -9.54 -1.59
CA VAL A 188 -5.20 -8.10 -1.35
C VAL A 188 -4.07 -7.51 -0.52
N SER A 189 -3.64 -8.19 0.55
CA SER A 189 -2.53 -7.76 1.39
C SER A 189 -1.22 -7.67 0.60
N LEU A 190 -0.93 -8.66 -0.25
CA LEU A 190 0.25 -8.67 -1.12
C LEU A 190 0.17 -7.58 -2.18
N GLN A 191 -1.00 -7.33 -2.77
CA GLN A 191 -1.21 -6.25 -3.73
C GLN A 191 -1.02 -4.88 -3.08
N MET A 192 -1.55 -4.69 -1.85
CA MET A 192 -1.35 -3.47 -1.07
C MET A 192 0.14 -3.25 -0.77
N HIS A 193 0.85 -4.27 -0.31
CA HIS A 193 2.29 -4.21 -0.08
C HIS A 193 3.06 -3.81 -1.35
N ARG A 194 2.72 -4.44 -2.49
CA ARG A 194 3.35 -4.13 -3.79
C ARG A 194 3.15 -2.68 -4.17
N ALA A 195 1.91 -2.18 -4.09
CA ALA A 195 1.56 -0.81 -4.42
C ALA A 195 2.24 0.22 -3.50
N VAL A 196 2.23 -0.02 -2.18
CA VAL A 196 2.90 0.85 -1.19
C VAL A 196 4.40 0.90 -1.44
N ARG A 197 5.03 -0.25 -1.67
CA ARG A 197 6.46 -0.35 -2.00
C ARG A 197 6.81 0.42 -3.27
N ALA A 198 6.00 0.26 -4.31
CA ALA A 198 6.20 0.93 -5.59
C ALA A 198 6.04 2.46 -5.47
N CYS A 199 5.04 2.93 -4.74
CA CYS A 199 4.85 4.36 -4.43
C CYS A 199 6.01 4.91 -3.57
N TYR A 200 6.51 4.12 -2.61
CA TYR A 200 7.67 4.50 -1.80
C TYR A 200 8.94 4.65 -2.66
N ALA A 201 9.21 3.70 -3.55
CA ALA A 201 10.35 3.77 -4.47
C ALA A 201 10.20 4.97 -5.42
N ALA A 202 9.06 5.08 -6.12
CA ALA A 202 8.80 6.16 -7.07
C ALA A 202 8.93 7.55 -6.43
N SER A 203 8.39 7.74 -5.22
CA SER A 203 8.48 9.03 -4.51
C SER A 203 9.91 9.37 -4.10
N GLY A 204 10.76 8.37 -3.81
CA GLY A 204 12.15 8.58 -3.49
C GLY A 204 12.99 8.99 -4.70
N GLU A 205 12.80 8.29 -5.80
CA GLU A 205 13.47 8.59 -7.07
C GLU A 205 13.02 9.93 -7.64
N ALA A 206 11.71 10.23 -7.58
CA ALA A 206 11.16 11.51 -8.05
C ALA A 206 11.71 12.72 -7.29
N LEU A 207 12.10 12.58 -6.03
CA LEU A 207 12.78 13.62 -5.26
C LEU A 207 14.20 13.90 -5.77
N GLN A 208 14.82 12.96 -6.46
CA GLN A 208 16.17 13.09 -7.01
C GLN A 208 16.14 13.51 -8.48
N GLU A 209 15.26 12.92 -9.27
CA GLU A 209 15.21 13.07 -10.72
C GLU A 209 14.17 14.10 -11.19
N PHE A 210 13.30 14.60 -10.30
CA PHE A 210 12.17 15.48 -10.61
C PHE A 210 11.24 14.94 -11.71
N ASP A 211 11.17 13.60 -11.86
CA ASP A 211 10.37 12.88 -12.87
C ASP A 211 9.19 12.15 -12.22
N LEU A 212 7.98 12.67 -12.43
CA LEU A 212 6.74 12.01 -12.00
C LEU A 212 6.33 10.84 -12.91
N GLY A 213 6.94 10.69 -14.09
CA GLY A 213 6.75 9.54 -14.97
C GLY A 213 7.17 8.21 -14.34
N LEU A 214 7.96 8.26 -13.25
CA LEU A 214 8.31 7.10 -12.43
C LEU A 214 7.09 6.38 -11.86
N PHE A 215 6.02 7.10 -11.55
CA PHE A 215 4.76 6.52 -11.09
C PHE A 215 4.00 5.82 -12.22
N LEU A 216 3.99 6.40 -13.41
CA LEU A 216 3.40 5.79 -14.61
C LEU A 216 4.03 4.44 -14.94
N ARG A 217 5.35 4.35 -14.87
CA ARG A 217 6.08 3.11 -15.16
C ARG A 217 5.81 1.98 -14.16
N ARG A 218 5.26 2.31 -12.98
CA ARG A 218 4.96 1.35 -11.91
C ARG A 218 3.48 1.01 -11.75
N THR A 219 2.65 1.35 -12.72
CA THR A 219 1.21 0.99 -12.68
C THR A 219 1.00 -0.52 -12.66
N GLY A 220 1.87 -1.30 -13.32
CA GLY A 220 1.89 -2.75 -13.24
C GLY A 220 2.24 -3.31 -11.85
N GLU A 221 2.84 -2.49 -10.98
CA GLU A 221 3.09 -2.82 -9.57
C GLU A 221 1.95 -2.36 -8.64
N GLY A 222 0.85 -1.81 -9.19
CA GLY A 222 -0.32 -1.38 -8.45
C GLY A 222 -0.36 0.12 -8.12
N VAL A 223 0.57 0.92 -8.66
CA VAL A 223 0.50 2.38 -8.54
C VAL A 223 -0.70 2.90 -9.33
N SER A 224 -1.51 3.73 -8.69
CA SER A 224 -2.64 4.43 -9.30
C SER A 224 -2.88 5.76 -8.59
N ALA A 225 -3.64 6.66 -9.21
CA ALA A 225 -4.03 7.92 -8.59
C ALA A 225 -4.71 7.69 -7.22
N ASN A 226 -5.57 6.65 -7.16
CA ASN A 226 -6.31 6.30 -5.94
C ASN A 226 -5.39 5.83 -4.80
N VAL A 227 -4.36 5.04 -5.10
CA VAL A 227 -3.37 4.62 -4.10
C VAL A 227 -2.54 5.82 -3.64
N CYS A 228 -2.09 6.68 -4.57
CA CYS A 228 -1.34 7.90 -4.22
C CYS A 228 -2.18 8.85 -3.35
N GLU A 229 -3.47 9.04 -3.65
CA GLU A 229 -4.39 9.83 -2.83
C GLU A 229 -4.60 9.23 -1.44
N ALA A 230 -4.79 7.91 -1.35
CA ALA A 230 -4.94 7.21 -0.08
C ALA A 230 -3.70 7.40 0.82
N LEU A 231 -2.50 7.24 0.25
CA LEU A 231 -1.23 7.47 0.94
C LEU A 231 -1.04 8.94 1.32
N THR A 232 -1.49 9.88 0.50
CA THR A 232 -1.45 11.32 0.82
C THR A 232 -2.38 11.66 1.99
N ARG A 233 -3.57 11.05 2.06
CA ARG A 233 -4.52 11.25 3.17
C ARG A 233 -3.98 10.75 4.50
N LEU A 234 -3.23 9.63 4.50
CA LEU A 234 -2.55 9.12 5.70
C LEU A 234 -1.64 10.18 6.34
N GLY A 235 -0.92 10.92 5.52
CA GLY A 235 0.00 11.97 5.94
C GLY A 235 -0.54 13.39 5.72
N ARG A 236 -1.84 13.61 5.92
CA ARG A 236 -2.42 14.95 5.77
C ARG A 236 -1.63 16.01 6.51
N ASP A 237 -1.51 17.19 5.91
CA ASP A 237 -0.74 18.34 6.40
C ASP A 237 0.76 18.04 6.56
N GLY A 238 1.28 17.05 5.80
CA GLY A 238 2.68 16.66 5.82
C GLY A 238 3.11 15.85 7.04
N VAL A 239 2.17 15.29 7.82
CA VAL A 239 2.49 14.43 8.97
C VAL A 239 3.22 13.18 8.48
N PRO A 240 4.49 12.97 8.84
CA PRO A 240 5.22 11.77 8.45
C PRO A 240 4.58 10.51 9.05
N TYR A 241 4.71 9.38 8.34
CA TYR A 241 4.21 8.12 8.85
C TYR A 241 5.03 6.93 8.33
N ASP A 242 4.96 5.83 9.06
CA ASP A 242 5.51 4.55 8.67
C ASP A 242 4.37 3.58 8.33
N VAL A 243 4.54 2.77 7.28
CA VAL A 243 3.65 1.64 6.96
C VAL A 243 4.42 0.36 7.13
N ARG A 244 3.95 -0.54 7.98
CA ARG A 244 4.55 -1.84 8.22
C ARG A 244 3.56 -2.95 7.92
N PHE A 245 4.01 -4.01 7.23
CA PHE A 245 3.24 -5.21 6.95
C PHE A 245 3.69 -6.36 7.85
N GLY A 246 2.72 -7.08 8.39
CA GLY A 246 2.88 -8.35 9.08
C GLY A 246 2.00 -9.40 8.41
N TRP A 247 2.42 -10.65 8.42
CA TRP A 247 1.78 -11.73 7.69
C TRP A 247 1.19 -12.77 8.64
N ALA A 248 -0.04 -13.22 8.36
CA ALA A 248 -0.64 -14.34 9.04
C ALA A 248 0.25 -15.58 8.91
N GLN A 249 0.55 -16.21 10.04
CA GLN A 249 1.57 -17.26 10.13
C GLN A 249 1.13 -18.60 9.54
N GLN A 250 -0.17 -18.81 9.38
CA GLN A 250 -0.73 -20.02 8.79
C GLN A 250 -0.48 -20.15 7.28
N LEU A 251 -0.12 -19.05 6.62
CA LEU A 251 0.23 -19.03 5.20
C LEU A 251 1.64 -18.47 5.00
N SER A 252 2.53 -19.31 4.50
CA SER A 252 3.88 -18.88 4.17
C SER A 252 3.88 -17.78 3.09
N THR A 253 4.81 -16.86 3.19
CA THR A 253 5.07 -15.84 2.18
C THR A 253 6.56 -15.63 2.01
N THR A 254 6.98 -15.36 0.78
CA THR A 254 8.37 -14.97 0.48
C THR A 254 8.62 -13.48 0.70
N VAL A 255 7.56 -12.71 0.99
CA VAL A 255 7.64 -11.27 1.21
C VAL A 255 7.95 -11.01 2.68
N GLY A 256 9.13 -10.50 2.96
CA GLY A 256 9.53 -10.14 4.33
C GLY A 256 8.76 -8.94 4.87
N SER A 257 8.63 -8.86 6.19
CA SER A 257 8.09 -7.68 6.88
C SER A 257 9.04 -6.50 6.67
N ARG A 258 8.57 -5.46 5.98
CA ARG A 258 9.31 -4.22 5.75
C ARG A 258 8.50 -3.02 6.23
N SER A 259 9.21 -1.99 6.67
CA SER A 259 8.64 -0.70 7.00
C SER A 259 8.97 0.33 5.92
N PHE A 260 7.98 1.11 5.51
CA PHE A 260 8.11 2.16 4.50
C PHE A 260 7.83 3.52 5.14
N ARG A 261 8.86 4.37 5.23
CA ARG A 261 8.75 5.69 5.85
C ARG A 261 8.42 6.77 4.84
N PHE A 262 7.24 7.34 4.93
CA PHE A 262 6.79 8.48 4.14
C PHE A 262 7.05 9.78 4.90
N THR A 263 8.02 10.54 4.43
CA THR A 263 8.32 11.89 4.93
C THR A 263 7.38 12.92 4.31
N ALA A 264 7.29 14.13 4.88
CA ALA A 264 6.48 15.22 4.34
C ALA A 264 6.78 15.50 2.84
N ARG A 265 8.06 15.43 2.44
CA ARG A 265 8.45 15.61 1.04
C ARG A 265 7.90 14.51 0.13
N ARG A 266 7.94 13.25 0.56
CA ARG A 266 7.37 12.13 -0.20
C ARG A 266 5.85 12.24 -0.33
N ILE A 267 5.17 12.70 0.72
CA ILE A 267 3.73 12.92 0.73
C ILE A 267 3.33 13.99 -0.29
N GLU A 268 4.09 15.08 -0.40
CA GLU A 268 3.83 16.11 -1.40
C GLU A 268 4.07 15.61 -2.84
N VAL A 269 5.10 14.77 -3.04
CA VAL A 269 5.34 14.09 -4.33
C VAL A 269 4.17 13.17 -4.67
N LEU A 270 3.66 12.38 -3.71
CA LEU A 270 2.49 11.50 -3.94
C LEU A 270 1.25 12.29 -4.32
N LYS A 271 1.01 13.44 -3.67
CA LYS A 271 -0.10 14.33 -3.99
C LYS A 271 -0.02 14.84 -5.43
N THR A 272 1.14 15.32 -5.83
CA THR A 272 1.37 15.78 -7.21
C THR A 272 1.25 14.63 -8.20
N ALA A 273 1.80 13.45 -7.87
CA ALA A 273 1.69 12.26 -8.70
C ALA A 273 0.23 11.81 -8.88
N ALA A 274 -0.60 11.91 -7.84
CA ALA A 274 -2.02 11.57 -7.95
C ALA A 274 -2.74 12.47 -8.97
N GLU A 275 -2.47 13.79 -8.96
CA GLU A 275 -3.03 14.73 -9.93
C GLU A 275 -2.53 14.43 -11.36
N GLU A 276 -1.25 14.13 -11.51
CA GLU A 276 -0.68 13.75 -12.80
C GLU A 276 -1.29 12.45 -13.35
N LEU A 277 -1.44 11.42 -12.51
CA LEU A 277 -2.04 10.14 -12.90
C LEU A 277 -3.52 10.29 -13.30
N LYS A 278 -4.28 11.21 -12.70
CA LYS A 278 -5.69 11.45 -13.08
C LYS A 278 -5.85 11.91 -14.52
N ILE A 279 -4.88 12.62 -15.04
CA ILE A 279 -4.91 13.17 -16.41
C ILE A 279 -3.98 12.41 -17.37
N ALA A 280 -3.19 11.47 -16.84
CA ALA A 280 -2.35 10.60 -17.64
C ALA A 280 -3.20 9.55 -18.37
N VAL A 281 -2.72 9.11 -19.51
CA VAL A 281 -3.33 8.06 -20.32
C VAL A 281 -2.33 6.93 -20.56
N PRO A 282 -2.79 5.67 -20.69
CA PRO A 282 -1.91 4.56 -21.04
C PRO A 282 -1.24 4.79 -22.38
N ASP A 283 -0.01 4.31 -22.54
CA ASP A 283 0.71 4.36 -23.81
C ASP A 283 -0.04 3.56 -24.88
N GLY A 284 -0.03 4.06 -26.11
CA GLY A 284 -0.66 3.44 -27.25
C GLY A 284 -1.64 4.34 -28.00
N ARG A 285 -2.43 3.72 -28.90
CA ARG A 285 -3.43 4.46 -29.70
C ARG A 285 -4.58 4.93 -28.81
N ILE A 286 -4.94 6.20 -28.98
CA ILE A 286 -6.04 6.85 -28.25
C ILE A 286 -6.94 7.61 -29.22
N VAL A 287 -8.25 7.53 -28.94
CA VAL A 287 -9.26 8.41 -29.50
C VAL A 287 -9.90 9.18 -28.35
N VAL A 288 -9.92 10.51 -28.44
CA VAL A 288 -10.63 11.36 -27.46
C VAL A 288 -11.63 12.24 -28.20
N GLU A 289 -12.84 12.29 -27.67
CA GLU A 289 -13.87 13.22 -28.11
C GLU A 289 -14.30 14.09 -26.91
N GLY A 290 -14.32 15.40 -27.07
CA GLY A 290 -14.73 16.26 -25.96
C GLY A 290 -14.37 17.73 -26.15
N GLN A 291 -14.52 18.48 -25.08
CA GLN A 291 -14.25 19.91 -25.09
C GLN A 291 -12.83 20.24 -24.64
N VAL A 292 -12.19 21.17 -25.33
CA VAL A 292 -10.93 21.76 -24.87
C VAL A 292 -11.20 22.59 -23.62
N SER A 293 -10.72 22.12 -22.47
CA SER A 293 -10.96 22.73 -21.16
C SER A 293 -9.83 23.64 -20.68
N ARG A 294 -8.60 23.42 -21.17
CA ARG A 294 -7.43 24.24 -20.83
C ARG A 294 -6.47 24.28 -22.02
N LEU A 295 -5.83 25.43 -22.20
CA LEU A 295 -4.76 25.66 -23.17
C LEU A 295 -3.54 26.22 -22.45
N ARG A 296 -2.35 25.77 -22.83
CA ARG A 296 -1.07 26.26 -22.33
C ARG A 296 -0.07 26.35 -23.49
N ARG A 297 0.63 27.48 -23.59
CA ARG A 297 1.73 27.69 -24.51
C ARG A 297 2.82 28.45 -23.78
N ASP A 298 4.05 28.00 -23.91
CA ASP A 298 5.19 28.72 -23.36
C ASP A 298 5.66 29.78 -24.38
N PRO A 299 6.16 30.95 -23.91
CA PRO A 299 6.62 32.01 -24.80
C PRO A 299 7.70 31.53 -25.76
N GLY A 300 7.53 31.82 -27.05
CA GLY A 300 8.47 31.41 -28.10
C GLY A 300 8.24 30.04 -28.73
N GLU A 301 7.32 29.25 -28.22
CA GLU A 301 6.95 27.96 -28.82
C GLU A 301 5.84 28.13 -29.86
N GLY A 302 6.02 27.50 -31.05
CA GLY A 302 4.99 27.50 -32.09
C GLY A 302 3.78 26.64 -31.72
N GLY A 303 3.99 25.50 -31.05
CA GLY A 303 2.97 24.59 -30.56
C GLY A 303 2.53 24.89 -29.14
N GLY A 304 1.74 23.99 -28.53
CA GLY A 304 1.30 24.12 -27.15
C GLY A 304 0.61 22.85 -26.62
N GLN A 305 0.11 22.95 -25.42
CA GLN A 305 -0.60 21.87 -24.74
C GLN A 305 -2.09 22.21 -24.61
N ALA A 306 -2.95 21.26 -25.00
CA ALA A 306 -4.39 21.33 -24.73
C ALA A 306 -4.79 20.23 -23.72
N THR A 307 -5.78 20.54 -22.88
CA THR A 307 -6.47 19.52 -22.06
C THR A 307 -7.88 19.37 -22.62
N VAL A 308 -8.20 18.17 -23.06
CA VAL A 308 -9.52 17.82 -23.60
C VAL A 308 -10.26 16.98 -22.56
N LYS A 309 -11.49 17.34 -22.24
CA LYS A 309 -12.36 16.63 -21.30
C LYS A 309 -13.52 15.97 -22.04
N GLY A 310 -13.63 14.66 -21.92
CA GLY A 310 -14.69 13.87 -22.55
C GLY A 310 -14.36 12.38 -22.58
N PRO A 311 -15.17 11.58 -23.27
CA PRO A 311 -14.92 10.16 -23.46
C PRO A 311 -13.60 9.93 -24.21
N ILE A 312 -12.85 8.96 -23.73
CA ILE A 312 -11.61 8.48 -24.35
C ILE A 312 -11.74 6.98 -24.60
N GLU A 313 -11.25 6.54 -25.75
CA GLU A 313 -11.07 5.13 -26.08
C GLU A 313 -9.58 4.81 -26.08
N THR A 314 -9.19 3.79 -25.35
CA THR A 314 -7.82 3.28 -25.26
C THR A 314 -7.82 1.79 -25.57
N VAL A 315 -6.65 1.19 -25.69
CA VAL A 315 -6.49 -0.27 -25.81
C VAL A 315 -7.07 -1.06 -24.62
N TYR A 316 -7.36 -0.39 -23.49
CA TYR A 316 -7.95 -0.96 -22.28
C TYR A 316 -9.44 -0.64 -22.10
N GLY A 317 -10.10 -0.05 -23.11
CA GLY A 317 -11.52 0.29 -23.09
C GLY A 317 -11.79 1.80 -23.03
N ALA A 318 -13.06 2.14 -22.84
CA ALA A 318 -13.55 3.52 -22.79
C ALA A 318 -13.62 4.04 -21.36
N SER A 319 -13.29 5.32 -21.17
CA SER A 319 -13.45 6.03 -19.89
C SER A 319 -13.68 7.50 -20.14
N GLU A 320 -14.21 8.24 -19.16
CA GLU A 320 -14.40 9.69 -19.24
C GLU A 320 -13.44 10.39 -18.28
N ARG A 321 -12.51 11.16 -18.83
CA ARG A 321 -11.54 11.93 -18.04
C ARG A 321 -10.85 13.01 -18.88
N PRO A 322 -10.24 14.03 -18.25
CA PRO A 322 -9.38 14.97 -18.97
C PRO A 322 -8.10 14.30 -19.48
N VAL A 323 -7.70 14.65 -20.70
CA VAL A 323 -6.48 14.16 -21.36
C VAL A 323 -5.63 15.32 -21.82
N ARG A 324 -4.32 15.24 -21.61
CA ARG A 324 -3.35 16.19 -22.15
C ARG A 324 -2.92 15.78 -23.56
N VAL A 325 -2.92 16.77 -24.45
CA VAL A 325 -2.52 16.61 -25.86
C VAL A 325 -1.47 17.66 -26.17
N LEU A 326 -0.33 17.23 -26.69
CA LEU A 326 0.67 18.12 -27.29
C LEU A 326 0.29 18.37 -28.75
N LEU A 327 0.15 19.64 -29.09
CA LEU A 327 -0.30 20.07 -30.40
C LEU A 327 0.80 20.89 -31.08
N PRO A 328 1.17 20.59 -32.32
CA PRO A 328 1.97 21.47 -33.16
C PRO A 328 1.22 22.78 -33.43
N ALA A 329 1.88 23.79 -33.97
CA ALA A 329 1.39 25.14 -34.07
C ALA A 329 0.04 25.28 -34.80
N ASP A 330 -0.14 24.57 -35.87
CA ASP A 330 -1.34 24.53 -36.72
C ASP A 330 -2.54 23.95 -35.93
N LEU A 331 -2.36 22.79 -35.32
CA LEU A 331 -3.39 22.14 -34.54
C LEU A 331 -3.70 22.87 -33.24
N TYR A 332 -2.68 23.54 -32.65
CA TYR A 332 -2.91 24.39 -31.48
C TYR A 332 -3.83 25.59 -31.79
N GLY A 333 -3.65 26.19 -32.98
CA GLY A 333 -4.57 27.23 -33.47
C GLY A 333 -6.02 26.74 -33.59
N MET A 334 -6.23 25.53 -34.11
CA MET A 334 -7.55 24.90 -34.15
C MET A 334 -8.14 24.63 -32.77
N ALA A 335 -7.29 24.20 -31.82
CA ALA A 335 -7.74 23.99 -30.44
C ALA A 335 -8.14 25.28 -29.75
N VAL A 336 -7.48 26.41 -30.04
CA VAL A 336 -7.83 27.76 -29.54
C VAL A 336 -9.20 28.17 -30.11
N ASP A 337 -9.45 27.99 -31.40
CA ASP A 337 -10.74 28.29 -32.04
C ASP A 337 -11.87 27.42 -31.46
N ALA A 338 -11.65 26.11 -31.32
CA ALA A 338 -12.60 25.19 -30.74
C ALA A 338 -12.94 25.58 -29.27
N HIS A 339 -11.92 25.94 -28.46
CA HIS A 339 -12.09 26.37 -27.08
C HIS A 339 -12.90 27.66 -26.98
N GLY A 340 -12.57 28.66 -27.79
CA GLY A 340 -13.26 29.96 -27.81
C GLY A 340 -14.71 29.86 -28.25
N ARG A 341 -15.05 28.94 -29.16
CA ARG A 341 -16.39 28.69 -29.65
C ARG A 341 -17.13 27.57 -28.90
N GLN A 342 -16.52 27.00 -27.87
CA GLN A 342 -17.06 25.87 -27.08
C GLN A 342 -17.49 24.67 -27.96
N ARG A 343 -16.79 24.44 -29.07
CA ARG A 343 -17.03 23.31 -29.96
C ARG A 343 -16.24 22.08 -29.49
N PRO A 344 -16.84 20.88 -29.51
CA PRO A 344 -16.12 19.65 -29.22
C PRO A 344 -15.10 19.33 -30.30
N VAL A 345 -14.07 18.59 -29.92
CA VAL A 345 -13.00 18.13 -30.82
C VAL A 345 -12.92 16.61 -30.75
N ARG A 346 -12.54 15.99 -31.87
CA ARG A 346 -12.15 14.59 -31.94
C ARG A 346 -10.68 14.51 -32.30
N ILE A 347 -9.91 13.81 -31.45
CA ILE A 347 -8.46 13.67 -31.63
C ILE A 347 -8.12 12.19 -31.65
N ILE A 348 -7.40 11.77 -32.69
CA ILE A 348 -6.80 10.45 -32.81
C ILE A 348 -5.29 10.62 -32.75
N GLY A 349 -4.63 9.88 -31.88
CA GLY A 349 -3.20 9.98 -31.73
C GLY A 349 -2.58 8.82 -30.95
N THR A 350 -1.29 8.93 -30.70
CA THR A 350 -0.54 7.98 -29.90
C THR A 350 -0.14 8.64 -28.58
N ALA A 351 -0.48 8.00 -27.48
CA ALA A 351 -0.04 8.43 -26.16
C ALA A 351 1.33 7.85 -25.85
N VAL A 352 2.15 8.69 -25.25
CA VAL A 352 3.48 8.36 -24.74
C VAL A 352 3.65 9.10 -23.41
N ARG A 353 4.12 8.38 -22.39
CA ARG A 353 4.37 8.96 -21.04
C ARG A 353 3.16 9.73 -20.49
N GLY A 354 1.97 9.18 -20.68
CA GLY A 354 0.74 9.69 -20.06
C GLY A 354 0.06 10.86 -20.77
N ARG A 355 0.51 11.25 -21.96
CA ARG A 355 -0.11 12.32 -22.79
C ARG A 355 -0.12 11.95 -24.26
N ILE A 356 -0.99 12.54 -25.04
CA ILE A 356 -1.00 12.35 -26.50
C ILE A 356 0.08 13.26 -27.09
N GLU A 357 1.10 12.69 -27.69
CA GLU A 357 2.21 13.40 -28.35
C GLU A 357 2.15 13.30 -29.88
N GLY A 358 1.72 12.16 -30.40
CA GLY A 358 1.59 11.92 -31.85
C GLY A 358 0.15 12.08 -32.31
N VAL A 359 -0.29 13.31 -32.60
CA VAL A 359 -1.62 13.56 -33.15
C VAL A 359 -1.65 13.19 -34.63
N GLN A 360 -2.47 12.20 -34.97
CA GLN A 360 -2.67 11.72 -36.37
C GLN A 360 -3.86 12.44 -37.01
N ARG A 361 -4.86 12.80 -36.24
CA ARG A 361 -6.08 13.47 -36.70
C ARG A 361 -6.64 14.38 -35.63
N PHE A 362 -7.01 15.61 -36.02
CA PHE A 362 -7.66 16.60 -35.18
C PHE A 362 -8.87 17.18 -35.94
N GLU A 363 -10.05 17.06 -35.40
CA GLU A 363 -11.29 17.55 -36.01
C GLU A 363 -12.09 18.34 -34.98
N ILE A 364 -12.68 19.45 -35.42
CA ILE A 364 -13.68 20.20 -34.65
C ILE A 364 -15.03 19.66 -35.09
N ILE A 365 -15.82 19.16 -34.11
CA ILE A 365 -17.11 18.49 -34.35
C ILE A 365 -18.24 19.51 -34.21
#